data_d37cd5e70a1fbd256ae1301c6f6e89b3
#
_entry.id   d37cd5e70a1fbd256ae1301c6f6e89b3
#
_cell.length_a   1.000
_cell.length_b   1.000
_cell.length_c   1.000
_cell.angle_alpha   90.00
_cell.angle_beta   90.00
_cell.angle_gamma   90.00
#
_symmetry.space_group_name_H-M   'P 1'
#
loop_
_entity.id
_entity.type
_entity.pdbx_description
1 polymer ?
#
loop_
_entity_poly.entity_id
_entity_poly.type
_entity_poly.pdbx_seq_one_letter_code
_entity_poly.pdbx_strand_id
1 'polypeptide(L)'
;MTPDGRILEHRWLDGLAAPTGMDIWRDTLFVCERKDLVAVDIPSRTVVVRWPIPDVVFPNDLVIDDEGAVYISDTRTGNWPASRIYRFKDGAFEIFADEGIDGANGLWIQAGALLVGNSGDGMLKRVDLKTGTVEDVVSLGSGILDGIRVDADGSLLVSFWEGQLFRIGPGGEVVELLDALPARWNTADFEYLPEQGLLLFPTFTDNRVRALRIRR
;
A
#
# COMPACT_ATOMS: atom_id res chain seq x y z
N MET A 1 10.70 1.73 -15.06
CA MET A 1 12.08 2.15 -14.67
C MET A 1 12.87 0.90 -14.36
N THR A 2 14.18 0.90 -14.62
CA THR A 2 15.08 -0.18 -14.20
C THR A 2 15.58 0.04 -12.76
N PRO A 3 16.08 -0.98 -12.05
CA PRO A 3 16.60 -0.81 -10.67
C PRO A 3 17.78 0.17 -10.55
N ASP A 4 18.52 0.40 -11.64
CA ASP A 4 19.59 1.41 -11.71
C ASP A 4 19.09 2.83 -12.04
N GLY A 5 17.78 3.03 -12.07
CA GLY A 5 17.14 4.34 -12.23
C GLY A 5 16.90 4.81 -13.66
N ARG A 6 17.21 3.99 -14.68
CA ARG A 6 16.95 4.35 -16.08
C ARG A 6 15.44 4.29 -16.36
N ILE A 7 14.86 5.40 -16.78
CA ILE A 7 13.46 5.46 -17.22
C ILE A 7 13.36 4.80 -18.60
N LEU A 8 12.54 3.74 -18.70
CA LEU A 8 12.31 3.04 -19.96
C LEU A 8 11.25 3.75 -20.80
N GLU A 9 10.19 4.21 -20.13
CA GLU A 9 9.07 4.88 -20.77
C GLU A 9 8.40 5.82 -19.77
N HIS A 10 8.14 7.08 -20.16
CA HIS A 10 7.52 8.09 -19.28
C HIS A 10 5.99 7.98 -19.21
N ARG A 11 5.38 7.47 -20.28
CA ARG A 11 3.92 7.29 -20.39
C ARG A 11 3.65 5.88 -20.88
N TRP A 12 3.73 4.94 -19.96
CA TRP A 12 3.51 3.53 -20.28
C TRP A 12 2.03 3.22 -20.54
N LEU A 13 1.13 3.96 -19.87
CA LEU A 13 -0.32 3.83 -20.01
C LEU A 13 -0.95 5.23 -20.00
N ASP A 14 -1.93 5.44 -20.89
CA ASP A 14 -2.81 6.59 -20.90
C ASP A 14 -4.21 6.21 -20.37
N GLY A 15 -5.02 7.24 -19.99
CA GLY A 15 -6.42 7.04 -19.61
C GLY A 15 -6.66 6.86 -18.11
N LEU A 16 -5.64 6.96 -17.27
CA LEU A 16 -5.80 7.12 -15.81
C LEU A 16 -5.70 8.60 -15.44
N ALA A 17 -6.56 9.06 -14.52
CA ALA A 17 -6.61 10.46 -14.12
C ALA A 17 -6.00 10.73 -12.74
N ALA A 18 -6.22 9.83 -11.77
CA ALA A 18 -5.73 9.97 -10.39
C ALA A 18 -5.50 8.56 -9.79
N PRO A 19 -4.52 7.81 -10.32
CA PRO A 19 -4.17 6.50 -9.75
C PRO A 19 -3.52 6.66 -8.38
N THR A 20 -3.82 5.73 -7.49
CA THR A 20 -3.21 5.60 -6.16
C THR A 20 -2.50 4.25 -6.03
N GLY A 21 -2.95 3.34 -5.18
CA GLY A 21 -2.37 2.02 -5.02
C GLY A 21 -2.55 1.12 -6.25
N MET A 22 -1.59 0.21 -6.44
CA MET A 22 -1.62 -0.73 -7.55
C MET A 22 -0.87 -2.02 -7.23
N ASP A 23 -1.37 -3.14 -7.76
CA ASP A 23 -0.73 -4.45 -7.65
C ASP A 23 -0.96 -5.28 -8.92
N ILE A 24 -0.15 -6.31 -9.11
CA ILE A 24 -0.17 -7.15 -10.31
C ILE A 24 -0.60 -8.57 -9.94
N TRP A 25 -1.60 -9.07 -10.66
CA TRP A 25 -1.96 -10.47 -10.62
C TRP A 25 -1.96 -11.07 -12.04
N ARG A 26 -1.02 -11.99 -12.30
CA ARG A 26 -0.76 -12.53 -13.65
C ARG A 26 -0.41 -11.42 -14.65
N ASP A 27 -1.11 -11.33 -15.76
CA ASP A 27 -0.90 -10.32 -16.80
C ASP A 27 -1.77 -9.06 -16.64
N THR A 28 -2.35 -8.88 -15.45
CA THR A 28 -3.25 -7.76 -15.15
C THR A 28 -2.68 -6.87 -14.05
N LEU A 29 -2.57 -5.58 -14.34
CA LEU A 29 -2.31 -4.55 -13.33
C LEU A 29 -3.66 -4.03 -12.83
N PHE A 30 -3.91 -4.18 -11.53
CA PHE A 30 -5.04 -3.56 -10.85
C PHE A 30 -4.63 -2.23 -10.26
N VAL A 31 -5.49 -1.23 -10.38
CA VAL A 31 -5.20 0.16 -9.94
C VAL A 31 -6.43 0.73 -9.26
N CYS A 32 -6.25 1.30 -8.08
CA CYS A 32 -7.23 2.22 -7.50
C CYS A 32 -7.19 3.54 -8.25
N GLU A 33 -8.30 3.99 -8.77
CA GLU A 33 -8.40 5.27 -9.45
C GLU A 33 -9.70 5.99 -9.08
N ARG A 34 -9.60 7.15 -8.42
CA ARG A 34 -10.73 7.94 -7.94
C ARG A 34 -11.66 7.10 -7.06
N LYS A 35 -12.74 6.54 -7.64
CA LYS A 35 -13.72 5.69 -6.97
C LYS A 35 -13.90 4.34 -7.64
N ASP A 36 -12.96 3.97 -8.50
CA ASP A 36 -13.00 2.76 -9.29
C ASP A 36 -11.82 1.84 -8.96
N LEU A 37 -12.05 0.55 -9.06
CA LEU A 37 -11.01 -0.44 -9.30
C LEU A 37 -10.87 -0.61 -10.81
N VAL A 38 -9.66 -0.44 -11.33
CA VAL A 38 -9.35 -0.49 -12.76
C VAL A 38 -8.46 -1.69 -13.05
N ALA A 39 -8.81 -2.48 -14.05
CA ALA A 39 -7.93 -3.53 -14.56
C ALA A 39 -7.30 -3.10 -15.90
N VAL A 40 -6.01 -3.27 -15.98
CA VAL A 40 -5.19 -2.97 -17.17
C VAL A 40 -4.53 -4.26 -17.64
N ASP A 41 -4.71 -4.60 -18.89
CA ASP A 41 -3.97 -5.69 -19.52
C ASP A 41 -2.54 -5.22 -19.83
N ILE A 42 -1.56 -5.85 -19.16
CA ILE A 42 -0.15 -5.45 -19.25
C ILE A 42 0.42 -5.64 -20.67
N PRO A 43 0.19 -6.77 -21.36
CA PRO A 43 0.69 -6.98 -22.72
C PRO A 43 0.21 -5.94 -23.74
N SER A 44 -1.08 -5.63 -23.74
CA SER A 44 -1.67 -4.67 -24.67
C SER A 44 -1.61 -3.22 -24.19
N ARG A 45 -1.32 -3.01 -22.90
CA ARG A 45 -1.29 -1.69 -22.25
C ARG A 45 -2.62 -0.94 -22.38
N THR A 46 -3.71 -1.66 -22.18
CA THR A 46 -5.06 -1.09 -22.29
C THR A 46 -5.87 -1.28 -21.01
N VAL A 47 -6.67 -0.27 -20.68
CA VAL A 47 -7.69 -0.42 -19.64
C VAL A 47 -8.76 -1.37 -20.15
N VAL A 48 -8.94 -2.50 -19.47
CA VAL A 48 -9.89 -3.55 -19.89
C VAL A 48 -11.26 -3.31 -19.26
N VAL A 49 -11.28 -2.94 -17.98
CA VAL A 49 -12.53 -2.77 -17.24
C VAL A 49 -12.34 -1.81 -16.07
N ARG A 50 -13.44 -1.17 -15.66
CA ARG A 50 -13.55 -0.34 -14.47
C ARG A 50 -14.76 -0.80 -13.67
N TRP A 51 -14.57 -1.03 -12.38
CA TRP A 51 -15.64 -1.37 -11.45
C TRP A 51 -15.77 -0.24 -10.43
N PRO A 52 -16.92 0.48 -10.39
CA PRO A 52 -17.18 1.44 -9.33
C PRO A 52 -17.20 0.74 -7.97
N ILE A 53 -16.41 1.24 -7.01
CA ILE A 53 -16.38 0.72 -5.65
C ILE A 53 -17.54 1.34 -4.87
N PRO A 54 -18.48 0.55 -4.31
CA PRO A 54 -19.64 1.08 -3.62
C PRO A 54 -19.26 1.94 -2.41
N ASP A 55 -19.85 3.13 -2.28
CA ASP A 55 -19.72 4.03 -1.12
C ASP A 55 -18.29 4.38 -0.69
N VAL A 56 -17.30 4.14 -1.57
CA VAL A 56 -15.90 4.47 -1.31
C VAL A 56 -15.70 5.99 -1.25
N VAL A 57 -14.84 6.42 -0.33
CA VAL A 57 -14.45 7.85 -0.21
C VAL A 57 -13.11 8.09 -0.89
N PHE A 58 -12.09 7.36 -0.48
CA PHE A 58 -10.74 7.48 -1.01
C PHE A 58 -10.07 6.11 -1.05
N PRO A 59 -10.24 5.34 -2.14
CA PRO A 59 -9.51 4.10 -2.31
C PRO A 59 -8.03 4.46 -2.47
N ASN A 60 -7.22 4.00 -1.53
CA ASN A 60 -5.83 4.44 -1.42
C ASN A 60 -4.88 3.37 -1.90
N ASP A 61 -4.78 2.26 -1.21
CA ASP A 61 -3.90 1.17 -1.56
C ASP A 61 -4.68 -0.11 -1.87
N LEU A 62 -4.04 -1.04 -2.57
CA LEU A 62 -4.58 -2.36 -2.84
C LEU A 62 -3.49 -3.42 -2.83
N VAL A 63 -3.89 -4.63 -2.48
CA VAL A 63 -3.05 -5.83 -2.55
C VAL A 63 -3.88 -7.02 -2.99
N ILE A 64 -3.27 -8.00 -3.65
CA ILE A 64 -3.95 -9.15 -4.23
C ILE A 64 -3.45 -10.43 -3.59
N ASP A 65 -4.35 -11.32 -3.17
CA ASP A 65 -3.98 -12.63 -2.65
C ASP A 65 -3.67 -13.66 -3.75
N ASP A 66 -3.14 -14.80 -3.34
CA ASP A 66 -2.77 -15.89 -4.27
C ASP A 66 -3.98 -16.49 -5.04
N GLU A 67 -5.20 -16.20 -4.61
CA GLU A 67 -6.44 -16.63 -5.26
C GLU A 67 -7.03 -15.55 -6.19
N GLY A 68 -6.38 -14.36 -6.26
CA GLY A 68 -6.80 -13.25 -7.09
C GLY A 68 -7.90 -12.38 -6.48
N ALA A 69 -8.16 -12.47 -5.17
CA ALA A 69 -9.01 -11.52 -4.49
C ALA A 69 -8.22 -10.22 -4.21
N VAL A 70 -8.81 -9.07 -4.52
CA VAL A 70 -8.22 -7.75 -4.34
C VAL A 70 -8.74 -7.13 -3.05
N TYR A 71 -7.84 -6.73 -2.16
CA TYR A 71 -8.16 -6.00 -0.94
C TYR A 71 -7.80 -4.54 -1.14
N ILE A 72 -8.72 -3.63 -0.77
CA ILE A 72 -8.59 -2.19 -1.04
C ILE A 72 -8.83 -1.43 0.25
N SER A 73 -7.91 -0.55 0.63
CA SER A 73 -8.10 0.39 1.73
C SER A 73 -8.93 1.58 1.28
N ASP A 74 -9.97 1.93 2.05
CA ASP A 74 -10.73 3.17 1.92
C ASP A 74 -10.31 4.11 3.04
N THR A 75 -9.39 5.00 2.74
CA THR A 75 -8.87 5.96 3.71
C THR A 75 -9.92 7.03 3.97
N ARG A 76 -10.46 7.03 5.19
CA ARG A 76 -11.43 8.01 5.67
C ARG A 76 -10.89 8.65 6.93
N THR A 77 -10.85 9.96 6.97
CA THR A 77 -10.31 10.73 8.09
C THR A 77 -11.28 11.82 8.53
N GLY A 78 -11.18 12.24 9.77
CA GLY A 78 -11.99 13.33 10.32
C GLY A 78 -13.46 12.97 10.51
N ASN A 79 -14.38 13.75 9.91
CA ASN A 79 -15.83 13.61 10.09
C ASN A 79 -16.48 12.57 9.15
N TRP A 80 -15.70 11.79 8.42
CA TRP A 80 -16.23 10.74 7.56
C TRP A 80 -16.64 9.51 8.37
N PRO A 81 -17.55 8.66 7.86
CA PRO A 81 -17.79 7.34 8.43
C PRO A 81 -16.48 6.56 8.60
N ALA A 82 -16.45 5.59 9.49
CA ALA A 82 -15.26 4.78 9.74
C ALA A 82 -14.63 4.27 8.44
N SER A 83 -13.30 4.26 8.43
CA SER A 83 -12.49 3.66 7.37
C SER A 83 -12.81 2.18 7.23
N ARG A 84 -12.53 1.59 6.09
CA ARG A 84 -12.80 0.17 5.86
C ARG A 84 -11.86 -0.45 4.85
N ILE A 85 -11.85 -1.77 4.84
CA ILE A 85 -11.20 -2.58 3.81
C ILE A 85 -12.28 -3.21 2.96
N TYR A 86 -12.22 -3.03 1.65
CA TYR A 86 -13.03 -3.77 0.70
C TYR A 86 -12.32 -5.02 0.25
N ARG A 87 -13.09 -6.06 -0.08
CA ARG A 87 -12.62 -7.21 -0.85
C ARG A 87 -13.41 -7.27 -2.15
N PHE A 88 -12.67 -7.42 -3.25
CA PHE A 88 -13.25 -7.65 -4.57
C PHE A 88 -12.86 -9.04 -5.06
N LYS A 89 -13.84 -9.85 -5.36
CA LYS A 89 -13.65 -11.19 -5.94
C LYS A 89 -14.80 -11.53 -6.89
N ASP A 90 -14.52 -12.17 -7.99
CA ASP A 90 -15.52 -12.64 -8.97
C ASP A 90 -16.48 -11.53 -9.46
N GLY A 91 -15.98 -10.29 -9.57
CA GLY A 91 -16.75 -9.14 -10.05
C GLY A 91 -17.64 -8.46 -8.99
N ALA A 92 -17.56 -8.84 -7.73
CA ALA A 92 -18.35 -8.29 -6.63
C ALA A 92 -17.49 -7.69 -5.52
N PHE A 93 -17.94 -6.57 -4.93
CA PHE A 93 -17.36 -5.98 -3.74
C PHE A 93 -18.10 -6.40 -2.48
N GLU A 94 -17.37 -6.58 -1.41
CA GLU A 94 -17.89 -6.70 -0.04
C GLU A 94 -17.04 -5.84 0.91
N ILE A 95 -17.60 -5.43 2.04
CA ILE A 95 -16.83 -4.87 3.16
C ILE A 95 -16.19 -6.06 3.86
N PHE A 96 -14.86 -6.10 3.86
CA PHE A 96 -14.11 -7.20 4.47
C PHE A 96 -13.82 -6.92 5.96
N ALA A 97 -13.44 -5.70 6.30
CA ALA A 97 -13.21 -5.25 7.67
C ALA A 97 -13.51 -3.76 7.80
N ASP A 98 -14.15 -3.35 8.91
CA ASP A 98 -14.44 -1.96 9.25
C ASP A 98 -14.32 -1.71 10.76
N GLU A 99 -14.64 -2.66 11.61
CA GLU A 99 -14.42 -2.53 13.06
C GLU A 99 -12.92 -2.50 13.39
N GLY A 100 -12.48 -1.46 14.13
CA GLY A 100 -11.08 -1.27 14.50
C GLY A 100 -10.20 -0.71 13.36
N ILE A 101 -10.79 -0.33 12.23
CA ILE A 101 -10.11 0.28 11.09
C ILE A 101 -10.40 1.79 11.08
N ASP A 102 -9.33 2.61 11.13
CA ASP A 102 -9.42 4.08 11.10
C ASP A 102 -8.25 4.67 10.30
N GLY A 103 -8.56 5.35 9.20
CA GLY A 103 -7.53 5.89 8.30
C GLY A 103 -6.67 4.81 7.66
N ALA A 104 -7.28 3.66 7.26
CA ALA A 104 -6.55 2.59 6.58
C ALA A 104 -5.85 3.12 5.33
N ASN A 105 -4.58 2.78 5.16
CA ASN A 105 -3.76 3.20 4.05
C ASN A 105 -2.99 2.00 3.51
N GLY A 106 -1.67 1.91 3.69
CA GLY A 106 -0.85 0.84 3.14
C GLY A 106 -1.31 -0.56 3.51
N LEU A 107 -1.26 -1.46 2.55
CA LEU A 107 -1.68 -2.85 2.67
C LEU A 107 -0.54 -3.81 2.29
N TRP A 108 -0.48 -4.94 2.99
CA TRP A 108 0.40 -6.05 2.61
C TRP A 108 -0.17 -7.39 3.08
N ILE A 109 -0.06 -8.44 2.27
CA ILE A 109 -0.46 -9.79 2.67
C ILE A 109 0.75 -10.59 3.12
N GLN A 110 0.68 -11.16 4.33
CA GLN A 110 1.70 -12.05 4.87
C GLN A 110 1.08 -13.17 5.72
N ALA A 111 1.48 -14.40 5.47
CA ALA A 111 1.13 -15.57 6.28
C ALA A 111 -0.37 -15.70 6.58
N GLY A 112 -1.24 -15.49 5.59
CA GLY A 112 -2.70 -15.63 5.73
C GLY A 112 -3.36 -14.47 6.47
N ALA A 113 -2.69 -13.33 6.58
CA ALA A 113 -3.23 -12.11 7.14
C ALA A 113 -2.95 -10.90 6.25
N LEU A 114 -3.82 -9.91 6.32
CA LEU A 114 -3.64 -8.59 5.74
C LEU A 114 -3.05 -7.67 6.81
N LEU A 115 -1.88 -7.10 6.55
CA LEU A 115 -1.32 -6.02 7.34
C LEU A 115 -1.90 -4.70 6.85
N VAL A 116 -2.26 -3.81 7.77
CA VAL A 116 -2.93 -2.54 7.48
C VAL A 116 -2.24 -1.42 8.25
N GLY A 117 -1.76 -0.42 7.54
CA GLY A 117 -1.34 0.85 8.13
C GLY A 117 -2.56 1.64 8.56
N ASN A 118 -2.78 1.76 9.88
CA ASN A 118 -3.96 2.40 10.44
C ASN A 118 -3.58 3.80 10.96
N SER A 119 -3.72 4.79 10.10
CA SER A 119 -3.20 6.15 10.37
C SER A 119 -3.98 6.91 11.43
N GLY A 120 -5.23 6.53 11.71
CA GLY A 120 -6.08 7.22 12.70
C GLY A 120 -5.59 7.05 14.14
N ASP A 121 -5.00 5.89 14.46
CA ASP A 121 -4.45 5.57 15.78
C ASP A 121 -2.93 5.33 15.79
N GLY A 122 -2.29 5.40 14.60
CA GLY A 122 -0.84 5.17 14.46
C GLY A 122 -0.42 3.71 14.68
N MET A 123 -1.36 2.77 14.51
CA MET A 123 -1.13 1.35 14.70
C MET A 123 -0.87 0.64 13.37
N LEU A 124 0.07 -0.27 13.36
CA LEU A 124 0.08 -1.34 12.37
C LEU A 124 -0.90 -2.41 12.85
N LYS A 125 -1.86 -2.77 12.03
CA LYS A 125 -2.87 -3.79 12.34
C LYS A 125 -2.71 -5.01 11.47
N ARG A 126 -3.29 -6.11 11.95
CA ARG A 126 -3.37 -7.39 11.27
C ARG A 126 -4.83 -7.80 11.16
N VAL A 127 -5.27 -8.15 9.96
CA VAL A 127 -6.62 -8.67 9.70
C VAL A 127 -6.48 -10.11 9.21
N ASP A 128 -7.08 -11.05 9.91
CA ASP A 128 -7.08 -12.46 9.49
C ASP A 128 -7.92 -12.63 8.21
N LEU A 129 -7.32 -13.19 7.15
CA LEU A 129 -7.97 -13.29 5.84
C LEU A 129 -9.16 -14.26 5.79
N LYS A 130 -9.32 -15.14 6.80
CA LYS A 130 -10.44 -16.09 6.86
C LYS A 130 -11.61 -15.55 7.66
N THR A 131 -11.33 -14.79 8.73
CA THR A 131 -12.35 -14.37 9.69
C THR A 131 -12.66 -12.88 9.63
N GLY A 132 -11.79 -12.05 9.05
CA GLY A 132 -11.87 -10.59 9.11
C GLY A 132 -11.54 -10.00 10.48
N THR A 133 -11.08 -10.81 11.43
CA THR A 133 -10.72 -10.33 12.79
C THR A 133 -9.54 -9.39 12.73
N VAL A 134 -9.68 -8.22 13.35
CA VAL A 134 -8.65 -7.16 13.41
C VAL A 134 -7.93 -7.23 14.75
N GLU A 135 -6.60 -7.19 14.72
CA GLU A 135 -5.71 -7.19 15.89
C GLU A 135 -4.64 -6.10 15.74
N ASP A 136 -4.25 -5.51 16.87
CA ASP A 136 -3.12 -4.58 16.93
C ASP A 136 -1.79 -5.35 16.90
N VAL A 137 -0.86 -4.89 16.07
CA VAL A 137 0.49 -5.47 15.99
C VAL A 137 1.49 -4.63 16.78
N VAL A 138 1.64 -3.36 16.42
CA VAL A 138 2.59 -2.44 17.04
C VAL A 138 2.17 -0.99 16.81
N SER A 139 2.39 -0.14 17.81
CA SER A 139 2.23 1.31 17.65
C SER A 139 3.51 1.91 17.09
N LEU A 140 3.37 2.68 16.01
CA LEU A 140 4.45 3.47 15.42
C LEU A 140 4.36 4.96 15.77
N GLY A 141 3.32 5.34 16.54
CA GLY A 141 3.05 6.72 16.89
C GLY A 141 2.24 7.46 15.81
N SER A 142 2.09 8.77 16.00
CA SER A 142 1.28 9.60 15.09
C SER A 142 1.98 9.79 13.75
N GLY A 143 1.28 9.50 12.67
CA GLY A 143 1.74 9.66 11.29
C GLY A 143 0.84 8.93 10.32
N ILE A 144 1.03 9.15 9.04
CA ILE A 144 0.30 8.47 7.98
C ILE A 144 1.10 7.22 7.56
N LEU A 145 0.68 6.04 8.06
CA LEU A 145 1.29 4.76 7.70
C LEU A 145 0.94 4.45 6.24
N ASP A 146 1.92 4.59 5.35
CA ASP A 146 1.70 4.49 3.90
C ASP A 146 2.14 3.10 3.39
N GLY A 147 3.33 2.91 2.89
CA GLY A 147 3.79 1.63 2.35
C GLY A 147 4.15 0.60 3.42
N ILE A 148 3.89 -0.67 3.14
CA ILE A 148 4.28 -1.82 3.98
C ILE A 148 4.93 -2.87 3.08
N ARG A 149 6.13 -3.33 3.44
CA ARG A 149 6.82 -4.46 2.77
C ARG A 149 7.47 -5.36 3.81
N VAL A 150 7.82 -6.56 3.40
CA VAL A 150 8.45 -7.57 4.26
C VAL A 150 9.85 -7.87 3.78
N ASP A 151 10.84 -7.86 4.69
CA ASP A 151 12.20 -8.30 4.40
C ASP A 151 12.32 -9.83 4.53
N ALA A 152 13.38 -10.39 3.98
CA ALA A 152 13.65 -11.83 3.93
C ALA A 152 13.76 -12.49 5.32
N ASP A 153 14.07 -11.74 6.37
CA ASP A 153 14.13 -12.21 7.75
C ASP A 153 12.78 -12.11 8.49
N GLY A 154 11.72 -11.69 7.79
CA GLY A 154 10.40 -11.48 8.35
C GLY A 154 10.16 -10.13 9.02
N SER A 155 11.17 -9.24 9.04
CA SER A 155 11.00 -7.86 9.49
C SER A 155 10.06 -7.11 8.55
N LEU A 156 9.27 -6.20 9.11
CA LEU A 156 8.42 -5.31 8.33
C LEU A 156 9.14 -3.99 8.07
N LEU A 157 8.94 -3.44 6.89
CA LEU A 157 9.35 -2.10 6.51
C LEU A 157 8.07 -1.28 6.35
N VAL A 158 7.95 -0.18 7.08
CA VAL A 158 6.75 0.68 7.08
C VAL A 158 7.16 2.11 6.85
N SER A 159 6.64 2.76 5.80
CA SER A 159 6.85 4.17 5.57
C SER A 159 5.76 5.00 6.22
N PHE A 160 6.14 6.20 6.67
CA PHE A 160 5.22 7.28 6.99
C PHE A 160 5.27 8.30 5.86
N TRP A 161 4.10 8.66 5.33
CA TRP A 161 3.99 9.60 4.21
C TRP A 161 4.75 10.91 4.45
N GLU A 162 4.89 11.33 5.69
CA GLU A 162 5.61 12.54 6.08
C GLU A 162 7.11 12.50 5.75
N GLY A 163 7.70 11.32 5.58
CA GLY A 163 9.10 11.19 5.18
C GLY A 163 9.96 10.28 6.06
N GLN A 164 9.35 9.36 6.80
CA GLN A 164 10.08 8.42 7.66
C GLN A 164 9.92 6.98 7.16
N LEU A 165 10.89 6.13 7.49
CA LEU A 165 10.84 4.69 7.26
C LEU A 165 11.26 3.97 8.54
N PHE A 166 10.43 3.03 8.94
CA PHE A 166 10.67 2.17 10.11
C PHE A 166 10.89 0.72 9.69
N ARG A 167 11.74 0.04 10.44
CA ARG A 167 11.86 -1.42 10.44
C ARG A 167 11.32 -1.95 11.75
N ILE A 168 10.45 -2.94 11.65
CA ILE A 168 9.89 -3.65 12.79
C ILE A 168 10.41 -5.07 12.73
N GLY A 169 11.25 -5.44 13.68
CA GLY A 169 11.81 -6.78 13.76
C GLY A 169 10.77 -7.83 14.18
N PRO A 170 11.06 -9.13 13.98
CA PRO A 170 10.15 -10.21 14.36
C PRO A 170 9.80 -10.24 15.84
N GLY A 171 10.61 -9.64 16.71
CA GLY A 171 10.35 -9.47 18.15
C GLY A 171 9.53 -8.22 18.50
N GLY A 172 9.12 -7.42 17.51
CA GLY A 172 8.38 -6.18 17.73
C GLY A 172 9.25 -4.95 18.00
N GLU A 173 10.58 -5.09 17.95
CA GLU A 173 11.49 -3.95 18.07
C GLU A 173 11.35 -3.01 16.87
N VAL A 174 11.24 -1.71 17.13
CA VAL A 174 11.07 -0.67 16.10
C VAL A 174 12.36 0.14 15.96
N VAL A 175 12.87 0.24 14.75
CA VAL A 175 14.05 1.04 14.40
C VAL A 175 13.72 1.98 13.26
N GLU A 176 13.98 3.28 13.42
CA GLU A 176 13.89 4.25 12.34
C GLU A 176 15.11 4.10 11.42
N LEU A 177 14.86 3.82 10.13
CA LEU A 177 15.90 3.65 9.11
C LEU A 177 16.16 4.94 8.32
N LEU A 178 15.15 5.79 8.22
CA LEU A 178 15.20 7.04 7.47
C LEU A 178 14.34 8.09 8.13
N ASP A 179 14.90 9.29 8.29
CA ASP A 179 14.18 10.52 8.58
C ASP A 179 14.46 11.54 7.48
N ALA A 180 13.49 11.75 6.60
CA ALA A 180 13.54 12.74 5.53
C ALA A 180 12.77 14.03 5.85
N LEU A 181 12.19 14.15 7.04
CA LEU A 181 11.48 15.37 7.48
C LEU A 181 12.32 16.64 7.32
N PRO A 182 13.62 16.66 7.70
CA PRO A 182 14.48 17.83 7.50
C PRO A 182 14.69 18.18 6.03
N ALA A 183 14.68 17.18 5.16
CA ALA A 183 14.87 17.34 3.72
C ALA A 183 13.56 17.63 2.96
N ARG A 184 12.42 17.54 3.64
CA ARG A 184 11.07 17.87 3.13
C ARG A 184 10.67 17.09 1.88
N TRP A 185 10.95 15.79 1.84
CA TRP A 185 10.40 14.91 0.83
C TRP A 185 9.67 13.73 1.49
N ASN A 186 8.60 13.32 0.86
CA ASN A 186 7.73 12.28 1.38
C ASN A 186 8.29 10.88 1.10
N THR A 187 7.89 9.93 1.92
CA THR A 187 8.07 8.50 1.68
C THR A 187 6.67 7.87 1.55
N ALA A 188 6.09 8.01 0.36
CA ALA A 188 4.80 7.38 0.05
C ALA A 188 4.94 5.85 0.01
N ASP A 189 3.96 5.16 -0.54
CA ASP A 189 4.13 3.71 -0.77
C ASP A 189 5.38 3.45 -1.61
N PHE A 190 6.05 2.34 -1.35
CA PHE A 190 7.37 2.05 -1.92
C PHE A 190 7.47 0.60 -2.41
N GLU A 191 8.41 0.36 -3.32
CA GLU A 191 8.78 -1.00 -3.69
C GLU A 191 10.08 -1.42 -3.01
N TYR A 192 10.15 -2.67 -2.59
CA TYR A 192 11.34 -3.26 -1.98
C TYR A 192 11.85 -4.45 -2.79
N LEU A 193 13.12 -4.39 -3.16
CA LEU A 193 13.84 -5.46 -3.84
C LEU A 193 14.75 -6.17 -2.83
N PRO A 194 14.29 -7.23 -2.14
CA PRO A 194 14.97 -7.81 -0.99
C PRO A 194 16.35 -8.39 -1.34
N GLU A 195 16.52 -8.97 -2.52
CA GLU A 195 17.80 -9.53 -2.97
C GLU A 195 18.90 -8.45 -3.09
N GLN A 196 18.51 -7.22 -3.35
CA GLN A 196 19.40 -6.08 -3.51
C GLN A 196 19.47 -5.19 -2.26
N GLY A 197 18.58 -5.41 -1.29
CA GLY A 197 18.37 -4.50 -0.16
C GLY A 197 17.97 -3.10 -0.62
N LEU A 198 17.23 -2.98 -1.73
CA LEU A 198 16.94 -1.72 -2.39
C LEU A 198 15.46 -1.35 -2.25
N LEU A 199 15.23 -0.16 -1.71
CA LEU A 199 13.92 0.48 -1.61
C LEU A 199 13.80 1.57 -2.67
N LEU A 200 12.64 1.66 -3.31
CA LEU A 200 12.33 2.66 -4.32
C LEU A 200 11.10 3.46 -3.87
N PHE A 201 11.30 4.73 -3.53
CA PHE A 201 10.26 5.63 -3.04
C PHE A 201 9.87 6.67 -4.07
N PRO A 202 8.59 6.81 -4.43
CA PRO A 202 8.08 8.03 -5.02
C PRO A 202 8.02 9.11 -3.94
N THR A 203 8.64 10.27 -4.19
CA THR A 203 8.79 11.33 -3.18
C THR A 203 7.70 12.40 -3.27
N PHE A 204 6.61 12.11 -3.92
CA PHE A 204 5.37 12.88 -4.06
C PHE A 204 5.57 14.37 -4.39
N THR A 205 6.09 15.17 -3.45
CA THR A 205 6.18 16.63 -3.57
C THR A 205 7.37 17.14 -4.38
N ASP A 206 8.44 16.36 -4.57
CA ASP A 206 9.61 16.77 -5.34
C ASP A 206 9.74 16.06 -6.71
N ASN A 207 8.70 15.35 -7.14
CA ASN A 207 8.57 14.70 -8.46
C ASN A 207 9.73 13.75 -8.81
N ARG A 208 10.18 12.94 -7.86
CA ARG A 208 11.28 11.99 -8.03
C ARG A 208 10.90 10.60 -7.55
N VAL A 209 11.66 9.62 -8.00
CA VAL A 209 11.80 8.33 -7.35
C VAL A 209 13.20 8.28 -6.74
N ARG A 210 13.30 8.03 -5.45
CA ARG A 210 14.56 7.86 -4.73
C ARG A 210 14.81 6.40 -4.47
N ALA A 211 16.09 6.03 -4.49
CA ALA A 211 16.54 4.70 -4.15
C ALA A 211 17.32 4.76 -2.83
N LEU A 212 16.94 3.95 -1.86
CA LEU A 212 17.65 3.77 -0.61
C LEU A 212 18.12 2.32 -0.50
N ARG A 213 19.39 2.12 -0.19
CA ARG A 213 19.94 0.80 0.08
C ARG A 213 20.02 0.59 1.59
N ILE A 214 19.26 -0.37 2.11
CA ILE A 214 19.39 -0.80 3.49
C ILE A 214 20.50 -1.84 3.60
N ARG A 215 21.36 -1.69 4.63
CA ARG A 215 22.36 -2.70 4.98
C ARG A 215 21.72 -3.69 5.96
N ARG A 216 21.89 -4.95 5.67
CA ARG A 216 21.51 -6.04 6.59
C ARG A 216 22.55 -6.21 7.68
#